data_b8722bb41c82ee07bc7ba15158d50083
#
_entry.id   b8722bb41c82ee07bc7ba15158d50083
#
_cell.length_a   1.000
_cell.length_b   1.000
_cell.length_c   1.000
_cell.angle_alpha   90.00
_cell.angle_beta   90.00
_cell.angle_gamma   90.00
#
_symmetry.space_group_name_H-M   'P 1'
#
loop_
_entity.id
_entity.type
_entity.pdbx_description
1 polymer ?
#
loop_
_entity_poly.entity_id
_entity_poly.type
_entity_poly.pdbx_seq_one_letter_code
_entity_poly.pdbx_strand_id
1 'polypeptide(L)'
;MSSIPPDTITAEANLTPTGYQQVTTLSSAIDCPVPGRVIYLVAETQGIRIRDDGTDPTTSVGFLIPAGTCFKYVGDASKLRIIEAAASATLNVLGYK
;
A
#
# COMPACT_ATOMS: atom_id res chain seq x y z
N MET A 1 -24.16 21.20 18.85
CA MET A 1 -23.38 19.98 19.04
C MET A 1 -23.38 19.16 17.76
N SER A 2 -22.30 18.50 17.53
CA SER A 2 -22.17 17.71 16.33
C SER A 2 -23.00 16.43 16.38
N SER A 3 -23.71 16.15 15.32
CA SER A 3 -24.42 14.89 15.16
C SER A 3 -23.52 13.83 14.49
N ILE A 4 -22.30 14.20 14.12
CA ILE A 4 -21.39 13.32 13.43
C ILE A 4 -20.67 12.45 14.46
N PRO A 5 -20.68 11.12 14.28
CA PRO A 5 -19.91 10.26 15.17
C PRO A 5 -18.42 10.60 15.09
N PRO A 6 -17.79 10.98 16.19
CA PRO A 6 -16.39 11.42 16.14
C PRO A 6 -15.44 10.34 15.69
N ASP A 7 -15.71 9.09 16.05
CA ASP A 7 -14.84 7.98 15.72
C ASP A 7 -14.82 7.67 14.24
N THR A 8 -15.86 8.01 13.49
CA THR A 8 -15.93 7.72 12.07
C THR A 8 -15.19 8.78 11.25
N ILE A 9 -15.50 10.06 11.50
CA ILE A 9 -14.94 11.17 10.71
C ILE A 9 -13.56 11.55 11.22
N THR A 10 -13.45 11.64 12.53
CA THR A 10 -12.24 12.14 13.16
C THR A 10 -11.05 11.21 12.98
N ALA A 11 -11.30 9.89 12.92
CA ALA A 11 -10.22 8.93 12.75
C ALA A 11 -9.43 9.18 11.46
N GLU A 12 -10.12 9.46 10.34
CA GLU A 12 -9.42 9.76 9.09
C GLU A 12 -8.95 11.21 9.04
N ALA A 13 -9.71 12.13 9.60
CA ALA A 13 -9.34 13.54 9.58
C ALA A 13 -8.09 13.85 10.40
N ASN A 14 -7.76 12.99 11.37
CA ASN A 14 -6.60 13.18 12.24
C ASN A 14 -5.39 12.36 11.83
N LEU A 15 -5.40 11.79 10.65
CA LEU A 15 -4.25 11.05 10.16
C LEU A 15 -3.08 11.99 9.87
N THR A 16 -1.89 11.52 10.21
CA THR A 16 -0.66 12.25 9.99
C THR A 16 0.13 11.57 8.88
N PRO A 17 0.61 12.32 7.88
CA PRO A 17 1.45 11.74 6.83
C PRO A 17 2.70 11.10 7.43
N THR A 18 3.07 9.93 6.93
CA THR A 18 4.27 9.23 7.36
C THR A 18 5.36 9.22 6.30
N GLY A 19 5.02 9.49 5.05
CA GLY A 19 6.02 9.60 4.00
C GLY A 19 5.48 9.18 2.64
N TYR A 20 6.33 9.40 1.66
CA TYR A 20 6.13 8.99 0.27
C TYR A 20 7.40 8.33 -0.22
N GLN A 21 7.24 7.24 -0.97
CA GLN A 21 8.36 6.57 -1.62
C GLN A 21 7.95 6.11 -3.01
N GLN A 22 8.87 6.21 -3.95
CA GLN A 22 8.76 5.58 -5.26
C GLN A 22 9.79 4.46 -5.34
N VAL A 23 9.35 3.27 -5.74
CA VAL A 23 10.22 2.10 -5.81
C VAL A 23 10.16 1.54 -7.23
N THR A 24 11.34 1.31 -7.80
CA THR A 24 11.46 0.76 -9.16
C THR A 24 12.10 -0.63 -9.18
N THR A 25 12.51 -1.15 -8.03
CA THR A 25 13.15 -2.47 -7.90
C THR A 25 12.22 -3.40 -7.12
N LEU A 26 11.34 -4.08 -7.85
CA LEU A 26 10.28 -4.91 -7.26
C LEU A 26 10.34 -6.35 -7.79
N SER A 27 11.49 -6.78 -8.30
CA SER A 27 11.63 -8.13 -8.84
C SER A 27 11.58 -9.22 -7.78
N SER A 28 11.82 -8.87 -6.52
CA SER A 28 11.53 -9.73 -5.37
C SER A 28 10.64 -8.98 -4.41
N ALA A 29 9.94 -9.70 -3.55
CA ALA A 29 9.04 -9.09 -2.59
C ALA A 29 9.81 -8.14 -1.65
N ILE A 30 9.23 -6.98 -1.41
CA ILE A 30 9.80 -5.95 -0.53
C ILE A 30 8.84 -5.66 0.61
N ASP A 31 9.35 -5.08 1.68
CA ASP A 31 8.54 -4.48 2.72
C ASP A 31 7.87 -3.23 2.19
N CYS A 32 6.73 -2.85 2.77
CA CYS A 32 6.15 -1.55 2.49
C CYS A 32 7.16 -0.47 2.85
N PRO A 33 7.50 0.42 1.91
CA PRO A 33 8.62 1.36 2.14
C PRO A 33 8.28 2.52 3.06
N VAL A 34 7.02 2.71 3.42
CA VAL A 34 6.62 3.74 4.38
C VAL A 34 5.83 3.11 5.51
N PRO A 35 5.99 3.60 6.75
CA PRO A 35 5.21 3.09 7.88
C PRO A 35 3.80 3.68 7.87
N GLY A 36 2.92 3.10 8.68
CA GLY A 36 1.60 3.67 8.87
C GLY A 36 0.51 2.63 8.99
N ARG A 37 -0.72 3.12 9.08
CA ARG A 37 -1.93 2.32 9.18
C ARG A 37 -2.84 2.48 7.98
N VAL A 38 -2.62 3.53 7.20
CA VAL A 38 -3.32 3.76 5.93
C VAL A 38 -2.28 4.00 4.87
N ILE A 39 -2.25 3.14 3.87
CA ILE A 39 -1.23 3.16 2.82
C ILE A 39 -1.96 3.24 1.48
N TYR A 40 -1.60 4.23 0.69
CA TYR A 40 -2.07 4.34 -0.69
C TYR A 40 -0.99 3.81 -1.61
N LEU A 41 -1.38 2.89 -2.49
CA LEU A 41 -0.49 2.24 -3.43
C LEU A 41 -1.01 2.47 -4.84
N VAL A 42 -0.13 2.90 -5.73
CA VAL A 42 -0.44 2.95 -7.15
C VAL A 42 0.79 2.55 -7.93
N ALA A 43 0.63 1.63 -8.87
CA ALA A 43 1.71 1.16 -9.71
C ALA A 43 1.56 1.76 -11.11
N GLU A 44 2.71 2.04 -11.74
CA GLU A 44 2.78 2.51 -13.11
C GLU A 44 3.44 1.43 -13.95
N THR A 45 3.05 1.36 -15.21
CA THR A 45 3.61 0.45 -16.23
C THR A 45 3.09 -0.97 -16.06
N GLN A 46 3.30 -1.58 -14.90
CA GLN A 46 2.86 -2.95 -14.61
C GLN A 46 2.20 -2.99 -13.24
N GLY A 47 1.29 -3.94 -13.03
CA GLY A 47 0.63 -4.13 -11.76
C GLY A 47 1.55 -4.70 -10.69
N ILE A 48 1.02 -4.76 -9.48
CA ILE A 48 1.72 -5.33 -8.32
C ILE A 48 0.85 -6.39 -7.66
N ARG A 49 1.47 -7.23 -6.84
CA ARG A 49 0.76 -8.14 -5.95
C ARG A 49 1.19 -7.88 -4.53
N ILE A 50 0.23 -7.99 -3.61
CA ILE A 50 0.49 -7.76 -2.19
C ILE A 50 -0.02 -8.93 -1.36
N ARG A 51 0.60 -9.12 -0.19
CA ARG A 51 0.13 -10.01 0.87
C ARG A 51 0.55 -9.41 2.22
N ASP A 52 -0.26 -9.66 3.23
CA ASP A 52 0.03 -9.22 4.60
C ASP A 52 -0.18 -10.34 5.62
N ASP A 53 -0.18 -11.58 5.15
CA ASP A 53 -0.50 -12.76 5.95
C ASP A 53 0.74 -13.54 6.41
N GLY A 54 1.91 -12.91 6.30
CA GLY A 54 3.17 -13.54 6.74
C GLY A 54 3.87 -14.34 5.66
N THR A 55 3.31 -14.42 4.47
CA THR A 55 3.91 -15.13 3.32
C THR A 55 4.13 -14.11 2.21
N ASP A 56 5.30 -14.19 1.56
CA ASP A 56 5.61 -13.28 0.46
C ASP A 56 4.73 -13.55 -0.76
N PRO A 57 4.26 -12.51 -1.45
CA PRO A 57 3.63 -12.68 -2.75
C PRO A 57 4.68 -13.10 -3.80
N THR A 58 4.20 -13.68 -4.88
CA THR A 58 5.03 -13.94 -6.06
C THR A 58 4.44 -13.21 -7.26
N THR A 59 5.11 -13.26 -8.39
CA THR A 59 4.59 -12.61 -9.60
C THR A 59 3.25 -13.20 -10.07
N SER A 60 2.91 -14.38 -9.60
CA SER A 60 1.66 -15.05 -9.97
C SER A 60 0.73 -15.32 -8.80
N VAL A 61 1.17 -15.14 -7.56
CA VAL A 61 0.36 -15.41 -6.37
C VAL A 61 0.38 -14.20 -5.45
N GLY A 62 -0.79 -13.71 -5.09
CA GLY A 62 -1.00 -12.56 -4.24
C GLY A 62 -2.19 -11.75 -4.72
N PHE A 63 -2.56 -10.75 -3.94
CA PHE A 63 -3.66 -9.86 -4.29
C PHE A 63 -3.21 -8.92 -5.39
N LEU A 64 -3.78 -9.04 -6.57
CA LEU A 64 -3.38 -8.28 -7.74
C LEU A 64 -3.99 -6.88 -7.74
N ILE A 65 -3.15 -5.88 -7.90
CA ILE A 65 -3.58 -4.50 -8.11
C ILE A 65 -3.05 -4.07 -9.49
N PRO A 66 -3.93 -3.88 -10.47
CA PRO A 66 -3.50 -3.51 -11.82
C PRO A 66 -2.82 -2.14 -11.84
N ALA A 67 -1.96 -1.91 -12.82
CA ALA A 67 -1.33 -0.62 -13.01
C ALA A 67 -2.39 0.48 -13.19
N GLY A 68 -2.15 1.63 -12.60
CA GLY A 68 -3.04 2.77 -12.68
C GLY A 68 -4.18 2.77 -11.66
N THR A 69 -4.34 1.68 -10.90
CA THR A 69 -5.37 1.59 -9.87
C THR A 69 -4.77 2.02 -8.53
N CYS A 70 -5.38 3.03 -7.91
CA CYS A 70 -4.97 3.42 -6.56
C CYS A 70 -5.67 2.53 -5.55
N PHE A 71 -4.88 1.84 -4.73
CA PHE A 71 -5.41 0.93 -3.71
C PHE A 71 -5.14 1.51 -2.33
N LYS A 72 -6.17 1.52 -1.49
CA LYS A 72 -6.05 1.97 -0.11
C LYS A 72 -5.96 0.74 0.79
N TYR A 73 -4.79 0.57 1.41
CA TYR A 73 -4.57 -0.49 2.39
C TYR A 73 -4.75 0.09 3.80
N VAL A 74 -5.59 -0.55 4.59
CA VAL A 74 -5.80 -0.16 5.98
C VAL A 74 -5.40 -1.33 6.85
N GLY A 75 -4.34 -1.14 7.62
CA GLY A 75 -3.77 -2.21 8.43
C GLY A 75 -2.39 -1.84 8.91
N ASP A 76 -1.63 -2.84 9.33
CA ASP A 76 -0.26 -2.65 9.79
C ASP A 76 0.69 -2.73 8.60
N ALA A 77 1.20 -1.58 8.19
CA ALA A 77 2.10 -1.50 7.03
C ALA A 77 3.36 -2.35 7.21
N SER A 78 3.78 -2.64 8.44
CA SER A 78 4.97 -3.45 8.67
C SER A 78 4.78 -4.90 8.23
N LYS A 79 3.56 -5.33 8.00
CA LYS A 79 3.25 -6.69 7.54
C LYS A 79 3.01 -6.77 6.05
N LEU A 80 2.95 -5.63 5.38
CA LEU A 80 2.62 -5.57 3.95
C LEU A 80 3.86 -5.89 3.11
N ARG A 81 3.74 -6.90 2.25
CA ARG A 81 4.79 -7.30 1.32
C ARG A 81 4.30 -7.11 -0.10
N ILE A 82 5.16 -6.60 -0.96
CA ILE A 82 4.79 -6.13 -2.30
C ILE A 82 5.80 -6.64 -3.32
N ILE A 83 5.29 -7.10 -4.46
CA ILE A 83 6.13 -7.52 -5.60
C ILE A 83 5.47 -7.05 -6.89
N GLU A 84 6.28 -6.85 -7.93
CA GLU A 84 5.71 -6.58 -9.26
C GLU A 84 5.00 -7.82 -9.81
N ALA A 85 3.92 -7.59 -10.53
CA ALA A 85 3.22 -8.69 -11.21
C ALA A 85 3.90 -9.06 -12.52
N ALA A 86 4.63 -8.11 -13.10
CA ALA A 86 5.44 -8.30 -14.31
C ALA A 86 6.62 -7.34 -14.23
N ALA A 87 7.66 -7.60 -15.00
CA ALA A 87 8.90 -6.84 -14.94
C ALA A 87 8.69 -5.36 -15.24
N SER A 88 9.45 -4.51 -14.55
CA SER A 88 9.52 -3.06 -14.77
C SER A 88 8.33 -2.28 -14.24
N ALA A 89 7.70 -2.73 -13.17
CA ALA A 89 6.71 -1.93 -12.46
C ALA A 89 7.39 -0.81 -11.68
N THR A 90 6.70 0.32 -11.58
CA THR A 90 7.07 1.43 -10.69
C THR A 90 5.96 1.59 -9.66
N LEU A 91 6.33 1.56 -8.39
CA LEU A 91 5.38 1.64 -7.30
C LEU A 91 5.49 3.00 -6.61
N ASN A 92 4.35 3.65 -6.41
CA ASN A 92 4.26 4.86 -5.62
C ASN A 92 3.49 4.56 -4.34
N VAL A 93 4.04 4.94 -3.20
CA VAL A 93 3.46 4.64 -1.89
C VAL A 93 3.37 5.91 -1.07
N LEU A 94 2.20 6.17 -0.52
CA LEU A 94 1.94 7.31 0.34
C LEU A 94 1.32 6.78 1.63
N GLY A 95 1.88 7.13 2.78
CA GLY A 95 1.46 6.57 4.05
C GLY A 95 0.93 7.59 5.03
N TYR A 96 0.06 7.10 5.93
CA TYR A 96 -0.53 7.88 7.02
C TYR A 96 -0.65 7.02 8.27
N LYS A 97 -0.66 7.66 9.40
CA LYS A 97 -0.94 7.01 10.69
C LYS A 97 -1.80 7.88 11.60
#